data_02ae381bb8e738a95abb12af88a1b638
#
_entry.id   02ae381bb8e738a95abb12af88a1b638
#
_cell.length_a   1.000
_cell.length_b   1.000
_cell.length_c   1.000
_cell.angle_alpha   90.00
_cell.angle_beta   90.00
_cell.angle_gamma   90.00
#
_symmetry.space_group_name_H-M   'P 1'
#
loop_
_entity.id
_entity.type
_entity.pdbx_description
1 polymer ?
#
loop_
_entity_poly.entity_id
_entity_poly.type
_entity_poly.pdbx_seq_one_letter_code
_entity_poly.pdbx_strand_id
1 'polypeptide(L)'
;MTEFLAELIGTMILVILGVGVVAGVELKKSKAEGAGWVLVSIAWGLAVMLGAYAAGNVSDAHLNPAVTLGFAAIGDFPWNKVPAYISGQLIGAIIGAIIVYFQYLPHWRETEDKSAKLGVFATGPAVRSYPANLVSEIIGTFVLVLGLLFIGANELAEGLNPAIVGLLIVAIGMSLGGPTGYAINPVRDLGPRIAHAILPIIGKGDSDWSYAFIPIIGPVVGGVYGAFFYSAMFEGNIGAGFWITSVIVIIALIAAFFNEQKRVNQTASS
;
A
#
# COMPACT_ATOMS: atom_id res chain seq x y z
N MET A 1 4.82 3.06 -25.70
CA MET A 1 3.86 2.97 -24.57
C MET A 1 3.86 4.32 -23.86
N THR A 2 2.70 4.84 -23.43
CA THR A 2 2.63 6.07 -22.64
C THR A 2 2.90 5.79 -21.17
N GLU A 3 3.33 6.82 -20.41
CA GLU A 3 3.54 6.69 -18.94
C GLU A 3 2.26 6.22 -18.22
N PHE A 4 1.09 6.73 -18.62
CA PHE A 4 -0.21 6.24 -18.12
C PHE A 4 -0.38 4.72 -18.29
N LEU A 5 -0.09 4.19 -19.49
CA LEU A 5 -0.20 2.74 -19.75
C LEU A 5 0.85 1.94 -19.00
N ALA A 6 2.05 2.49 -18.81
CA ALA A 6 3.09 1.84 -18.02
C ALA A 6 2.67 1.71 -16.55
N GLU A 7 2.19 2.79 -15.94
CA GLU A 7 1.66 2.79 -14.58
C GLU A 7 0.45 1.85 -14.42
N LEU A 8 -0.45 1.82 -15.42
CA LEU A 8 -1.59 0.90 -15.43
C LEU A 8 -1.14 -0.56 -15.46
N ILE A 9 -0.25 -0.92 -16.40
CA ILE A 9 0.22 -2.31 -16.55
C ILE A 9 1.05 -2.74 -15.35
N GLY A 10 1.98 -1.90 -14.88
CA GLY A 10 2.81 -2.19 -13.72
C GLY A 10 1.98 -2.39 -12.45
N THR A 11 1.00 -1.52 -12.20
CA THR A 11 0.10 -1.65 -11.04
C THR A 11 -0.85 -2.84 -11.19
N MET A 12 -1.31 -3.14 -12.40
CA MET A 12 -2.11 -4.35 -12.66
C MET A 12 -1.34 -5.61 -12.31
N ILE A 13 -0.09 -5.75 -12.74
CA ILE A 13 0.79 -6.89 -12.41
C ILE A 13 1.01 -6.97 -10.89
N LEU A 14 1.34 -5.85 -10.26
CA LEU A 14 1.51 -5.74 -8.81
C LEU A 14 0.28 -6.29 -8.08
N VAL A 15 -0.93 -5.86 -8.47
CA VAL A 15 -2.17 -6.26 -7.82
C VAL A 15 -2.55 -7.71 -8.14
N ILE A 16 -2.34 -8.20 -9.37
CA ILE A 16 -2.56 -9.63 -9.70
C ILE A 16 -1.77 -10.53 -8.76
N LEU A 17 -0.49 -10.25 -8.57
CA LEU A 17 0.38 -11.09 -7.76
C LEU A 17 0.13 -10.88 -6.26
N GLY A 18 0.00 -9.63 -5.82
CA GLY A 18 -0.20 -9.30 -4.41
C GLY A 18 -1.57 -9.71 -3.86
N VAL A 19 -2.65 -9.42 -4.57
CA VAL A 19 -4.00 -9.89 -4.21
C VAL A 19 -4.10 -11.40 -4.43
N GLY A 20 -3.42 -11.93 -5.45
CA GLY A 20 -3.37 -13.35 -5.75
C GLY A 20 -2.78 -14.19 -4.62
N VAL A 21 -1.68 -13.77 -4.00
CA VAL A 21 -1.12 -14.51 -2.86
C VAL A 21 -2.05 -14.47 -1.65
N VAL A 22 -2.69 -13.31 -1.40
CA VAL A 22 -3.66 -13.21 -0.30
C VAL A 22 -4.86 -14.14 -0.55
N ALA A 23 -5.38 -14.17 -1.78
CA ALA A 23 -6.42 -15.14 -2.16
C ALA A 23 -5.97 -16.59 -1.93
N GLY A 24 -4.71 -16.91 -2.25
CA GLY A 24 -4.14 -18.23 -2.00
C GLY A 24 -4.10 -18.59 -0.52
N VAL A 25 -3.75 -17.63 0.35
CA VAL A 25 -3.62 -17.86 1.80
C VAL A 25 -4.97 -17.89 2.51
N GLU A 26 -5.91 -17.02 2.12
CA GLU A 26 -7.17 -16.78 2.83
C GLU A 26 -8.32 -17.68 2.35
N LEU A 27 -8.36 -18.01 1.04
CA LEU A 27 -9.49 -18.75 0.50
C LEU A 27 -9.37 -20.25 0.75
N LYS A 28 -10.48 -20.86 1.14
CA LYS A 28 -10.59 -22.29 1.42
C LYS A 28 -10.26 -23.17 0.21
N LYS A 29 -9.65 -24.31 0.49
CA LYS A 29 -9.25 -25.32 -0.50
C LYS A 29 -8.19 -24.84 -1.50
N SER A 30 -7.58 -23.68 -1.27
CA SER A 30 -6.36 -23.27 -1.95
C SER A 30 -5.18 -24.14 -1.50
N LYS A 31 -4.24 -24.42 -2.39
CA LYS A 31 -3.01 -25.15 -2.03
C LYS A 31 -2.11 -24.36 -1.08
N ALA A 32 -2.27 -23.05 -1.00
CA ALA A 32 -1.55 -22.16 -0.10
C ALA A 32 -2.37 -21.75 1.14
N GLU A 33 -3.55 -22.37 1.35
CA GLU A 33 -4.42 -22.03 2.49
C GLU A 33 -3.63 -22.09 3.81
N GLY A 34 -3.68 -20.99 4.57
CA GLY A 34 -3.02 -20.88 5.87
C GLY A 34 -1.49 -20.78 5.84
N ALA A 35 -0.86 -20.59 4.69
CA ALA A 35 0.61 -20.49 4.58
C ALA A 35 1.23 -19.28 5.29
N GLY A 36 0.43 -18.31 5.70
CA GLY A 36 0.79 -17.28 6.66
C GLY A 36 1.49 -16.05 6.09
N TRP A 37 1.83 -15.14 7.02
CA TRP A 37 2.25 -13.77 6.74
C TRP A 37 3.59 -13.66 6.01
N VAL A 38 4.52 -14.60 6.24
CA VAL A 38 5.83 -14.59 5.57
C VAL A 38 5.68 -14.75 4.07
N LEU A 39 4.82 -15.71 3.63
CA LEU A 39 4.54 -15.91 2.21
C LEU A 39 3.92 -14.64 1.59
N VAL A 40 2.95 -14.03 2.29
CA VAL A 40 2.30 -12.79 1.84
C VAL A 40 3.33 -11.68 1.67
N SER A 41 4.21 -11.46 2.67
CA SER A 41 5.21 -10.39 2.63
C SER A 41 6.22 -10.56 1.50
N ILE A 42 6.74 -11.79 1.30
CA ILE A 42 7.66 -12.10 0.20
C ILE A 42 6.97 -11.88 -1.16
N ALA A 43 5.77 -12.41 -1.32
CA ALA A 43 5.06 -12.32 -2.60
C ALA A 43 4.68 -10.88 -2.97
N TRP A 44 4.30 -10.02 -2.01
CA TRP A 44 4.10 -8.59 -2.29
C TRP A 44 5.38 -7.88 -2.73
N GLY A 45 6.54 -8.22 -2.14
CA GLY A 45 7.82 -7.69 -2.61
C GLY A 45 8.13 -8.10 -4.05
N LEU A 46 7.92 -9.39 -4.38
CA LEU A 46 8.07 -9.89 -5.74
C LEU A 46 7.05 -9.26 -6.71
N ALA A 47 5.83 -8.98 -6.24
CA ALA A 47 4.80 -8.32 -7.03
C ALA A 47 5.20 -6.88 -7.40
N VAL A 48 5.73 -6.11 -6.45
CA VAL A 48 6.26 -4.76 -6.69
C VAL A 48 7.46 -4.82 -7.63
N MET A 49 8.39 -5.73 -7.39
CA MET A 49 9.57 -5.94 -8.25
C MET A 49 9.16 -6.17 -9.71
N LEU A 50 8.24 -7.09 -9.97
CA LEU A 50 7.80 -7.42 -11.33
C LEU A 50 6.99 -6.30 -11.97
N GLY A 51 6.14 -5.60 -11.20
CA GLY A 51 5.46 -4.40 -11.66
C GLY A 51 6.44 -3.30 -12.05
N ALA A 52 7.50 -3.11 -11.25
CA ALA A 52 8.54 -2.12 -11.52
C ALA A 52 9.39 -2.49 -12.76
N TYR A 53 9.72 -3.76 -12.96
CA TYR A 53 10.36 -4.18 -14.22
C TYR A 53 9.48 -3.94 -15.45
N ALA A 54 8.16 -4.11 -15.32
CA ALA A 54 7.24 -3.92 -16.44
C ALA A 54 7.10 -2.44 -16.85
N ALA A 55 7.15 -1.51 -15.89
CA ALA A 55 6.86 -0.10 -16.10
C ALA A 55 8.10 0.81 -16.09
N GLY A 56 9.20 0.40 -15.45
CA GLY A 56 10.32 1.25 -15.08
C GLY A 56 10.98 1.99 -16.24
N ASN A 57 11.17 1.32 -17.36
CA ASN A 57 11.81 1.94 -18.54
C ASN A 57 10.95 3.03 -19.23
N VAL A 58 9.69 3.23 -18.79
CA VAL A 58 8.76 4.16 -19.43
C VAL A 58 8.27 5.23 -18.46
N SER A 59 7.95 4.85 -17.20
CA SER A 59 7.33 5.73 -16.20
C SER A 59 8.12 5.84 -14.90
N ASP A 60 9.33 5.28 -14.82
CA ASP A 60 10.06 5.10 -13.56
C ASP A 60 9.31 4.27 -12.51
N ALA A 61 8.17 3.69 -12.89
CA ALA A 61 7.35 2.75 -12.11
C ALA A 61 7.02 3.24 -10.68
N HIS A 62 6.32 4.34 -10.57
CA HIS A 62 5.82 4.77 -9.26
C HIS A 62 4.83 3.75 -8.65
N LEU A 63 3.86 3.25 -9.45
CA LEU A 63 2.86 2.23 -9.10
C LEU A 63 2.08 2.51 -7.80
N ASN A 64 2.18 3.75 -7.30
CA ASN A 64 1.72 4.14 -5.97
C ASN A 64 1.48 5.66 -5.91
N PRO A 65 0.25 6.13 -5.63
CA PRO A 65 -0.04 7.54 -5.48
C PRO A 65 0.78 8.24 -4.39
N ALA A 66 1.10 7.54 -3.28
CA ALA A 66 1.88 8.14 -2.20
C ALA A 66 3.33 8.41 -2.63
N VAL A 67 3.92 7.53 -3.45
CA VAL A 67 5.24 7.73 -4.08
C VAL A 67 5.17 8.89 -5.06
N THR A 68 4.18 8.90 -5.96
CA THR A 68 3.99 9.95 -6.95
C THR A 68 3.85 11.33 -6.30
N LEU A 69 3.03 11.43 -5.25
CA LEU A 69 2.83 12.68 -4.51
C LEU A 69 4.05 13.08 -3.69
N GLY A 70 4.75 12.12 -3.10
CA GLY A 70 5.99 12.37 -2.36
C GLY A 70 7.07 12.99 -3.24
N PHE A 71 7.35 12.40 -4.39
CA PHE A 71 8.33 12.92 -5.34
C PHE A 71 7.89 14.26 -5.94
N ALA A 72 6.60 14.44 -6.25
CA ALA A 72 6.09 15.72 -6.72
C ALA A 72 6.23 16.84 -5.66
N ALA A 73 6.06 16.51 -4.38
CA ALA A 73 6.15 17.49 -3.29
C ALA A 73 7.55 18.06 -3.10
N ILE A 74 8.60 17.30 -3.37
CA ILE A 74 10.00 17.76 -3.31
C ILE A 74 10.52 18.29 -4.64
N GLY A 75 9.72 18.21 -5.72
CA GLY A 75 10.08 18.73 -7.05
C GLY A 75 10.74 17.72 -7.98
N ASP A 76 10.92 16.48 -7.57
CA ASP A 76 11.54 15.40 -8.36
C ASP A 76 10.59 14.83 -9.41
N PHE A 77 9.28 15.18 -9.32
CA PHE A 77 8.29 14.75 -10.29
C PHE A 77 7.34 15.91 -10.65
N PRO A 78 7.05 16.13 -11.96
CA PRO A 78 6.23 17.26 -12.37
C PRO A 78 4.73 17.05 -12.06
N TRP A 79 4.10 18.04 -11.41
CA TRP A 79 2.70 17.99 -10.97
C TRP A 79 1.69 17.75 -12.10
N ASN A 80 1.99 18.22 -13.32
CA ASN A 80 1.11 18.04 -14.49
C ASN A 80 0.99 16.56 -14.93
N LYS A 81 1.92 15.69 -14.53
CA LYS A 81 1.88 14.24 -14.79
C LYS A 81 1.16 13.46 -13.70
N VAL A 82 1.03 14.00 -12.49
CA VAL A 82 0.41 13.31 -11.34
C VAL A 82 -0.97 12.72 -11.65
N PRO A 83 -1.91 13.45 -12.29
CA PRO A 83 -3.23 12.88 -12.60
C PRO A 83 -3.18 11.66 -13.52
N ALA A 84 -2.28 11.65 -14.50
CA ALA A 84 -2.12 10.52 -15.42
C ALA A 84 -1.58 9.28 -14.70
N TYR A 85 -0.59 9.46 -13.82
CA TYR A 85 -0.04 8.36 -13.01
C TYR A 85 -1.09 7.77 -12.08
N ILE A 86 -1.73 8.59 -11.25
CA ILE A 86 -2.73 8.11 -10.28
C ILE A 86 -3.91 7.42 -10.96
N SER A 87 -4.39 7.96 -12.09
CA SER A 87 -5.49 7.31 -12.82
C SER A 87 -5.07 5.99 -13.46
N GLY A 88 -3.87 5.90 -14.04
CA GLY A 88 -3.31 4.65 -14.55
C GLY A 88 -3.18 3.59 -13.44
N GLN A 89 -2.59 3.97 -12.32
CA GLN A 89 -2.43 3.12 -11.13
C GLN A 89 -3.78 2.60 -10.61
N LEU A 90 -4.79 3.47 -10.48
CA LEU A 90 -6.11 3.07 -9.97
C LEU A 90 -6.82 2.09 -10.92
N ILE A 91 -6.81 2.38 -12.22
CA ILE A 91 -7.43 1.50 -13.22
C ILE A 91 -6.71 0.16 -13.28
N GLY A 92 -5.37 0.16 -13.25
CA GLY A 92 -4.56 -1.05 -13.19
C GLY A 92 -4.88 -1.90 -11.97
N ALA A 93 -5.02 -1.28 -10.79
CA ALA A 93 -5.37 -1.96 -9.55
C ALA A 93 -6.77 -2.61 -9.62
N ILE A 94 -7.76 -1.93 -10.17
CA ILE A 94 -9.12 -2.49 -10.35
C ILE A 94 -9.07 -3.70 -11.30
N ILE A 95 -8.42 -3.56 -12.45
CA ILE A 95 -8.33 -4.65 -13.44
C ILE A 95 -7.58 -5.84 -12.83
N GLY A 96 -6.45 -5.62 -12.14
CA GLY A 96 -5.70 -6.68 -11.48
C GLY A 96 -6.54 -7.46 -10.48
N ALA A 97 -7.33 -6.76 -9.65
CA ALA A 97 -8.23 -7.38 -8.70
C ALA A 97 -9.36 -8.20 -9.37
N ILE A 98 -9.91 -7.70 -10.48
CA ILE A 98 -10.91 -8.45 -11.28
C ILE A 98 -10.31 -9.74 -11.84
N ILE A 99 -9.07 -9.70 -12.33
CA ILE A 99 -8.36 -10.90 -12.82
C ILE A 99 -8.21 -11.94 -11.69
N VAL A 100 -7.84 -11.53 -10.49
CA VAL A 100 -7.73 -12.44 -9.34
C VAL A 100 -9.09 -13.03 -8.95
N TYR A 101 -10.18 -12.26 -9.04
CA TYR A 101 -11.52 -12.81 -8.82
C TYR A 101 -11.78 -14.01 -9.74
N PHE A 102 -11.48 -13.90 -11.04
CA PHE A 102 -11.65 -15.01 -11.99
C PHE A 102 -10.66 -16.15 -11.75
N GLN A 103 -9.43 -15.87 -11.37
CA GLN A 103 -8.40 -16.88 -11.05
C GLN A 103 -8.85 -17.81 -9.91
N TYR A 104 -9.59 -17.27 -8.92
CA TYR A 104 -10.05 -18.03 -7.75
C TYR A 104 -11.56 -18.32 -7.78
N LEU A 105 -12.20 -18.27 -8.97
CA LEU A 105 -13.64 -18.31 -9.12
C LEU A 105 -14.34 -19.44 -8.31
N PRO A 106 -13.90 -20.72 -8.32
CA PRO A 106 -14.54 -21.76 -7.53
C PRO A 106 -14.33 -21.63 -6.01
N HIS A 107 -13.27 -20.97 -5.56
CA HIS A 107 -12.91 -20.86 -4.14
C HIS A 107 -13.83 -19.91 -3.36
N TRP A 108 -14.48 -18.95 -4.04
CA TRP A 108 -15.39 -17.99 -3.38
C TRP A 108 -16.59 -18.66 -2.71
N ARG A 109 -17.16 -19.71 -3.30
CA ARG A 109 -18.26 -20.47 -2.71
C ARG A 109 -17.81 -21.40 -1.57
N GLU A 110 -16.56 -21.85 -1.60
CA GLU A 110 -15.99 -22.74 -0.58
C GLU A 110 -15.58 -21.99 0.69
N THR A 111 -15.46 -20.67 0.62
CA THR A 111 -15.08 -19.80 1.72
C THR A 111 -16.33 -19.14 2.30
N GLU A 112 -16.70 -19.44 3.54
CA GLU A 112 -17.86 -18.83 4.21
C GLU A 112 -17.52 -17.50 4.87
N ASP A 113 -16.26 -17.36 5.35
CA ASP A 113 -15.80 -16.16 6.06
C ASP A 113 -15.80 -14.91 5.15
N LYS A 114 -16.68 -13.96 5.49
CA LYS A 114 -16.84 -12.70 4.79
C LYS A 114 -15.62 -11.79 4.96
N SER A 115 -14.95 -11.86 6.11
CA SER A 115 -13.75 -11.06 6.38
C SER A 115 -12.55 -11.53 5.57
N ALA A 116 -12.40 -12.85 5.42
CA ALA A 116 -11.41 -13.44 4.52
C ALA A 116 -11.63 -13.02 3.06
N LYS A 117 -12.89 -13.00 2.59
CA LYS A 117 -13.22 -12.54 1.23
C LYS A 117 -12.86 -11.07 1.01
N LEU A 118 -13.14 -10.20 1.97
CA LEU A 118 -12.71 -8.79 1.92
C LEU A 118 -11.19 -8.69 2.01
N GLY A 119 -10.57 -9.44 2.91
CA GLY A 119 -9.12 -9.44 3.15
C GLY A 119 -8.29 -9.80 1.92
N VAL A 120 -8.85 -10.58 0.98
CA VAL A 120 -8.20 -10.82 -0.31
C VAL A 120 -7.96 -9.51 -1.07
N PHE A 121 -8.92 -8.61 -1.05
CA PHE A 121 -8.91 -7.37 -1.86
C PHE A 121 -8.33 -6.19 -1.11
N ALA A 122 -8.82 -5.93 0.10
CA ALA A 122 -8.56 -4.71 0.85
C ALA A 122 -7.83 -5.00 2.16
N THR A 123 -7.00 -4.07 2.58
CA THR A 123 -6.35 -4.14 3.89
C THR A 123 -7.36 -3.83 5.00
N GLY A 124 -7.13 -4.42 6.15
CA GLY A 124 -7.95 -4.21 7.34
C GLY A 124 -7.08 -4.33 8.60
N PRO A 125 -7.48 -3.69 9.71
CA PRO A 125 -6.68 -3.70 10.93
C PRO A 125 -6.84 -5.02 11.71
N ALA A 126 -5.74 -5.53 12.24
CA ALA A 126 -5.78 -6.62 13.21
C ALA A 126 -6.52 -6.19 14.50
N VAL A 127 -6.28 -4.94 14.91
CA VAL A 127 -7.02 -4.28 15.99
C VAL A 127 -7.54 -2.94 15.48
N ARG A 128 -8.87 -2.74 15.49
CA ARG A 128 -9.47 -1.52 14.96
C ARG A 128 -9.31 -0.35 15.93
N SER A 129 -8.43 0.57 15.57
CA SER A 129 -8.21 1.86 16.22
C SER A 129 -7.82 2.86 15.12
N TYR A 130 -8.77 3.66 14.63
CA TYR A 130 -8.53 4.56 13.49
C TYR A 130 -7.29 5.44 13.65
N PRO A 131 -7.05 6.12 14.81
CA PRO A 131 -5.84 6.92 14.95
C PRO A 131 -4.55 6.09 14.96
N ALA A 132 -4.52 4.93 15.64
CA ALA A 132 -3.35 4.06 15.68
C ALA A 132 -3.09 3.41 14.31
N ASN A 133 -4.16 2.99 13.61
CA ASN A 133 -4.04 2.42 12.27
C ASN A 133 -3.56 3.48 11.26
N LEU A 134 -4.00 4.74 11.38
CA LEU A 134 -3.49 5.84 10.56
C LEU A 134 -1.98 6.05 10.76
N VAL A 135 -1.52 6.06 12.02
CA VAL A 135 -0.10 6.16 12.35
C VAL A 135 0.69 4.99 11.77
N SER A 136 0.16 3.76 11.85
CA SER A 136 0.81 2.59 11.26
C SER A 136 1.05 2.75 9.75
N GLU A 137 0.03 3.20 9.01
CA GLU A 137 0.14 3.45 7.56
C GLU A 137 1.08 4.63 7.25
N ILE A 138 1.08 5.69 8.07
CA ILE A 138 2.06 6.79 7.96
C ILE A 138 3.49 6.26 8.11
N ILE A 139 3.77 5.47 9.15
CA ILE A 139 5.10 4.92 9.41
C ILE A 139 5.54 4.01 8.27
N GLY A 140 4.69 3.08 7.85
CA GLY A 140 5.02 2.15 6.77
C GLY A 140 5.36 2.86 5.46
N THR A 141 4.60 3.88 5.11
CA THR A 141 4.82 4.62 3.85
C THR A 141 5.95 5.64 3.96
N PHE A 142 6.17 6.22 5.15
CA PHE A 142 7.37 7.00 5.44
C PHE A 142 8.64 6.17 5.17
N VAL A 143 8.71 4.96 5.72
CA VAL A 143 9.86 4.06 5.49
C VAL A 143 9.97 3.67 4.02
N LEU A 144 8.84 3.47 3.32
CA LEU A 144 8.84 3.17 1.89
C LEU A 144 9.51 4.30 1.08
N VAL A 145 8.98 5.53 1.18
CA VAL A 145 9.47 6.65 0.35
C VAL A 145 10.90 7.03 0.72
N LEU A 146 11.21 7.06 2.02
CA LEU A 146 12.57 7.27 2.48
C LEU A 146 13.53 6.20 1.95
N GLY A 147 13.13 4.93 1.98
CA GLY A 147 13.91 3.82 1.43
C GLY A 147 14.11 3.91 -0.07
N LEU A 148 13.09 4.33 -0.83
CA LEU A 148 13.22 4.56 -2.27
C LEU A 148 14.24 5.66 -2.59
N LEU A 149 14.23 6.76 -1.85
CA LEU A 149 15.19 7.85 -2.00
C LEU A 149 16.61 7.41 -1.62
N PHE A 150 16.78 6.62 -0.56
CA PHE A 150 18.08 6.02 -0.23
C PHE A 150 18.58 5.08 -1.34
N ILE A 151 17.73 4.23 -1.88
CA ILE A 151 18.09 3.33 -2.98
C ILE A 151 18.50 4.14 -4.21
N GLY A 152 17.72 5.19 -4.55
CA GLY A 152 18.00 6.08 -5.68
C GLY A 152 19.30 6.88 -5.55
N ALA A 153 19.76 7.16 -4.31
CA ALA A 153 21.02 7.84 -4.05
C ALA A 153 22.26 6.94 -4.18
N ASN A 154 22.09 5.64 -4.41
CA ASN A 154 23.17 4.69 -4.56
C ASN A 154 23.35 4.25 -6.02
N GLU A 155 24.60 4.06 -6.45
CA GLU A 155 24.92 3.46 -7.73
C GLU A 155 24.67 1.94 -7.67
N LEU A 156 23.69 1.49 -8.43
CA LEU A 156 23.36 0.07 -8.56
C LEU A 156 23.73 -0.44 -9.96
N ALA A 157 24.04 -1.72 -10.06
CA ALA A 157 24.18 -2.37 -11.35
C ALA A 157 22.88 -2.23 -12.17
N GLU A 158 23.02 -2.08 -13.49
CA GLU A 158 21.89 -1.92 -14.40
C GLU A 158 20.85 -3.04 -14.18
N GLY A 159 19.59 -2.67 -14.07
CA GLY A 159 18.47 -3.58 -13.85
C GLY A 159 18.30 -4.10 -12.41
N LEU A 160 19.17 -3.75 -11.46
CA LEU A 160 19.08 -4.24 -10.08
C LEU A 160 18.05 -3.47 -9.24
N ASN A 161 17.79 -2.19 -9.56
CA ASN A 161 16.94 -1.31 -8.77
C ASN A 161 15.55 -1.91 -8.43
N PRO A 162 14.75 -2.45 -9.37
CA PRO A 162 13.46 -3.05 -9.06
C PRO A 162 13.55 -4.22 -8.07
N ALA A 163 14.63 -5.01 -8.12
CA ALA A 163 14.83 -6.13 -7.19
C ALA A 163 15.08 -5.62 -5.76
N ILE A 164 15.90 -4.60 -5.59
CA ILE A 164 16.17 -3.98 -4.29
C ILE A 164 14.89 -3.31 -3.74
N VAL A 165 14.11 -2.62 -4.59
CA VAL A 165 12.80 -2.08 -4.20
C VAL A 165 11.87 -3.20 -3.73
N GLY A 166 11.83 -4.34 -4.42
CA GLY A 166 11.08 -5.51 -3.96
C GLY A 166 11.50 -5.99 -2.56
N LEU A 167 12.80 -6.04 -2.27
CA LEU A 167 13.32 -6.39 -0.94
C LEU A 167 12.93 -5.37 0.13
N LEU A 168 12.89 -4.08 -0.19
CA LEU A 168 12.37 -3.05 0.71
C LEU A 168 10.90 -3.32 1.08
N ILE A 169 10.06 -3.70 0.11
CA ILE A 169 8.66 -4.07 0.39
C ILE A 169 8.57 -5.31 1.27
N VAL A 170 9.40 -6.33 1.04
CA VAL A 170 9.48 -7.51 1.92
C VAL A 170 9.81 -7.09 3.35
N ALA A 171 10.82 -6.25 3.54
CA ALA A 171 11.24 -5.77 4.85
C ALA A 171 10.12 -5.02 5.58
N ILE A 172 9.42 -4.12 4.88
CA ILE A 172 8.28 -3.38 5.44
C ILE A 172 7.14 -4.34 5.80
N GLY A 173 6.79 -5.27 4.92
CA GLY A 173 5.73 -6.25 5.16
C GLY A 173 5.98 -7.11 6.38
N MET A 174 7.20 -7.64 6.53
CA MET A 174 7.59 -8.47 7.65
C MET A 174 7.69 -7.71 8.98
N SER A 175 8.12 -6.44 8.95
CA SER A 175 8.43 -5.67 10.16
C SER A 175 7.29 -4.75 10.59
N LEU A 176 6.56 -4.15 9.67
CA LEU A 176 5.57 -3.10 9.92
C LEU A 176 4.15 -3.47 9.48
N GLY A 177 3.98 -4.60 8.79
CA GLY A 177 2.71 -4.96 8.18
C GLY A 177 1.67 -5.53 9.15
N GLY A 178 2.08 -6.03 10.31
CA GLY A 178 1.20 -6.73 11.25
C GLY A 178 -0.04 -5.94 11.73
N PRO A 179 0.04 -4.64 12.02
CA PRO A 179 -1.11 -3.89 12.55
C PRO A 179 -2.25 -3.67 11.55
N THR A 180 -1.96 -3.43 10.27
CA THR A 180 -2.94 -2.95 9.28
C THR A 180 -2.97 -3.73 7.97
N GLY A 181 -2.02 -4.63 7.75
CA GLY A 181 -1.79 -5.25 6.45
C GLY A 181 -1.00 -4.37 5.48
N TYR A 182 -0.31 -3.34 5.98
CA TYR A 182 0.60 -2.43 5.26
C TYR A 182 0.12 -2.07 3.86
N ALA A 183 -0.97 -1.31 3.78
CA ALA A 183 -1.44 -0.82 2.49
C ALA A 183 -0.32 -0.05 1.78
N ILE A 184 0.29 0.91 2.47
CA ILE A 184 1.42 1.77 2.02
C ILE A 184 1.26 2.33 0.59
N ASN A 185 0.11 2.11 -0.01
CA ASN A 185 -0.24 2.46 -1.38
C ASN A 185 -1.76 2.66 -1.46
N PRO A 186 -2.25 3.88 -1.68
CA PRO A 186 -3.68 4.16 -1.74
C PRO A 186 -4.46 3.30 -2.73
N VAL A 187 -3.92 3.08 -3.93
CA VAL A 187 -4.64 2.31 -4.97
C VAL A 187 -4.54 0.80 -4.79
N ARG A 188 -3.53 0.32 -4.07
CA ARG A 188 -3.39 -1.09 -3.71
C ARG A 188 -4.53 -1.54 -2.78
N ASP A 189 -5.12 -0.62 -2.02
CA ASP A 189 -6.35 -0.87 -1.24
C ASP A 189 -7.60 -0.43 -2.01
N LEU A 190 -7.67 0.82 -2.44
CA LEU A 190 -8.87 1.41 -3.04
C LEU A 190 -9.33 0.68 -4.31
N GLY A 191 -8.41 0.35 -5.23
CA GLY A 191 -8.75 -0.33 -6.47
C GLY A 191 -9.39 -1.71 -6.24
N PRO A 192 -8.73 -2.62 -5.49
CA PRO A 192 -9.31 -3.90 -5.14
C PRO A 192 -10.57 -3.78 -4.26
N ARG A 193 -10.66 -2.79 -3.36
CA ARG A 193 -11.87 -2.54 -2.56
C ARG A 193 -13.07 -2.17 -3.45
N ILE A 194 -12.85 -1.36 -4.48
CA ILE A 194 -13.87 -1.08 -5.51
C ILE A 194 -14.25 -2.39 -6.24
N ALA A 195 -13.26 -3.18 -6.65
CA ALA A 195 -13.53 -4.47 -7.29
C ALA A 195 -14.35 -5.40 -6.37
N HIS A 196 -14.02 -5.52 -5.08
CA HIS A 196 -14.83 -6.26 -4.10
C HIS A 196 -16.27 -5.73 -4.04
N ALA A 197 -16.47 -4.41 -4.06
CA ALA A 197 -17.81 -3.83 -3.98
C ALA A 197 -18.68 -4.18 -5.19
N ILE A 198 -18.14 -4.16 -6.39
CA ILE A 198 -18.90 -4.35 -7.64
C ILE A 198 -19.00 -5.81 -8.11
N LEU A 199 -18.01 -6.66 -7.76
CA LEU A 199 -17.98 -8.04 -8.22
C LEU A 199 -19.06 -8.90 -7.52
N PRO A 200 -19.66 -9.87 -8.25
CA PRO A 200 -20.69 -10.76 -7.72
C PRO A 200 -20.06 -11.91 -6.89
N ILE A 201 -19.32 -11.60 -5.86
CA ILE A 201 -18.68 -12.58 -4.99
C ILE A 201 -19.75 -13.25 -4.11
N ILE A 202 -19.88 -14.56 -4.23
CA ILE A 202 -20.89 -15.33 -3.49
C ILE A 202 -20.66 -15.19 -1.97
N GLY A 203 -21.70 -14.74 -1.26
CA GLY A 203 -21.66 -14.61 0.19
C GLY A 203 -20.65 -13.57 0.73
N LYS A 204 -20.26 -12.58 -0.06
CA LYS A 204 -19.43 -11.46 0.42
C LYS A 204 -20.19 -10.62 1.46
N GLY A 205 -19.44 -9.96 2.33
CA GLY A 205 -19.93 -8.95 3.26
C GLY A 205 -19.87 -7.54 2.70
N ASP A 206 -19.89 -6.57 3.60
CA ASP A 206 -19.60 -5.17 3.32
C ASP A 206 -18.15 -4.97 2.88
N SER A 207 -17.88 -3.92 2.11
CA SER A 207 -16.53 -3.58 1.64
C SER A 207 -15.76 -2.68 2.61
N ASP A 208 -16.28 -2.46 3.81
CA ASP A 208 -15.69 -1.66 4.90
C ASP A 208 -15.22 -0.26 4.47
N TRP A 209 -16.10 0.47 3.80
CA TRP A 209 -15.82 1.82 3.32
C TRP A 209 -15.48 2.80 4.44
N SER A 210 -15.97 2.53 5.66
CA SER A 210 -15.66 3.32 6.84
C SER A 210 -14.17 3.30 7.20
N TYR A 211 -13.45 2.26 6.78
CA TYR A 211 -12.01 2.13 7.00
C TYR A 211 -11.16 2.64 5.83
N ALA A 212 -11.75 2.78 4.63
CA ALA A 212 -11.03 3.06 3.39
C ALA A 212 -10.16 4.33 3.43
N PHE A 213 -10.49 5.33 4.25
CA PHE A 213 -9.70 6.55 4.36
C PHE A 213 -8.32 6.31 5.02
N ILE A 214 -8.18 5.29 5.88
CA ILE A 214 -6.90 4.95 6.53
C ILE A 214 -5.83 4.58 5.49
N PRO A 215 -6.04 3.56 4.62
CA PRO A 215 -5.07 3.18 3.60
C PRO A 215 -4.93 4.20 2.46
N ILE A 216 -5.71 5.29 2.45
CA ILE A 216 -5.56 6.40 1.51
C ILE A 216 -4.75 7.53 2.15
N ILE A 217 -5.23 8.06 3.28
CA ILE A 217 -4.65 9.26 3.92
C ILE A 217 -3.31 8.93 4.59
N GLY A 218 -3.23 7.79 5.30
CA GLY A 218 -2.00 7.38 5.97
C GLY A 218 -0.80 7.29 5.03
N PRO A 219 -0.90 6.53 3.92
CA PRO A 219 0.17 6.46 2.93
C PRO A 219 0.52 7.81 2.29
N VAL A 220 -0.46 8.65 1.94
CA VAL A 220 -0.16 9.97 1.36
C VAL A 220 0.62 10.83 2.34
N VAL A 221 0.18 10.92 3.59
CA VAL A 221 0.88 11.69 4.63
C VAL A 221 2.28 11.12 4.88
N GLY A 222 2.41 9.80 5.02
CA GLY A 222 3.68 9.14 5.26
C GLY A 222 4.66 9.30 4.10
N GLY A 223 4.19 9.17 2.87
CA GLY A 223 5.01 9.32 1.66
C GLY A 223 5.52 10.74 1.46
N VAL A 224 4.64 11.74 1.59
CA VAL A 224 5.01 13.16 1.48
C VAL A 224 5.95 13.56 2.62
N TYR A 225 5.70 13.10 3.86
CA TYR A 225 6.61 13.34 4.97
C TYR A 225 7.97 12.67 4.76
N GLY A 226 8.01 11.43 4.26
CA GLY A 226 9.26 10.71 3.95
C GLY A 226 10.11 11.46 2.92
N ALA A 227 9.49 12.00 1.88
CA ALA A 227 10.16 12.79 0.87
C ALA A 227 10.73 14.10 1.45
N PHE A 228 9.94 14.89 2.17
CA PHE A 228 10.44 16.10 2.83
C PHE A 228 11.48 15.82 3.91
N PHE A 229 11.34 14.72 4.65
CA PHE A 229 12.33 14.33 5.66
C PHE A 229 13.68 14.02 5.01
N TYR A 230 13.69 13.27 3.90
CA TYR A 230 14.89 13.00 3.14
C TYR A 230 15.55 14.30 2.64
N SER A 231 14.77 15.14 1.98
CA SER A 231 15.26 16.42 1.43
C SER A 231 15.80 17.33 2.53
N ALA A 232 15.18 17.36 3.72
CA ALA A 232 15.65 18.17 4.85
C ALA A 232 16.93 17.61 5.49
N MET A 233 16.99 16.29 5.73
CA MET A 233 18.07 15.68 6.53
C MET A 233 19.30 15.30 5.71
N PHE A 234 19.12 14.91 4.44
CA PHE A 234 20.20 14.38 3.60
C PHE A 234 20.63 15.36 2.50
N GLU A 235 19.75 16.28 2.09
CA GLU A 235 20.08 17.29 1.07
C GLU A 235 20.20 18.70 1.65
N GLY A 236 19.85 18.89 2.93
CA GLY A 236 19.92 20.19 3.61
C GLY A 236 18.78 21.18 3.24
N ASN A 237 17.74 20.72 2.55
CA ASN A 237 16.62 21.55 2.07
C ASN A 237 15.49 21.66 3.12
N ILE A 238 15.72 22.36 4.22
CA ILE A 238 14.72 22.53 5.29
C ILE A 238 13.74 23.63 4.91
N GLY A 239 12.58 23.23 4.38
CA GLY A 239 11.52 24.16 3.95
C GLY A 239 10.21 24.03 4.74
N ALA A 240 9.23 24.86 4.39
CA ALA A 240 7.90 24.84 5.02
C ALA A 240 7.20 23.48 4.94
N GLY A 241 7.38 22.73 3.84
CA GLY A 241 6.81 21.39 3.66
C GLY A 241 7.25 20.39 4.74
N PHE A 242 8.55 20.41 5.12
CA PHE A 242 9.07 19.58 6.21
C PHE A 242 8.38 19.91 7.55
N TRP A 243 8.28 21.20 7.90
CA TRP A 243 7.67 21.60 9.17
C TRP A 243 6.18 21.32 9.23
N ILE A 244 5.44 21.60 8.15
CA ILE A 244 3.99 21.34 8.07
C ILE A 244 3.71 19.86 8.21
N THR A 245 4.41 19.01 7.46
CA THR A 245 4.18 17.56 7.53
C THR A 245 4.64 16.97 8.86
N SER A 246 5.73 17.49 9.46
CA SER A 246 6.14 17.10 10.81
C SER A 246 5.05 17.39 11.85
N VAL A 247 4.42 18.57 11.79
CA VAL A 247 3.30 18.92 12.70
C VAL A 247 2.12 17.97 12.50
N ILE A 248 1.76 17.64 11.24
CA ILE A 248 0.68 16.69 10.94
C ILE A 248 0.98 15.32 11.56
N VAL A 249 2.20 14.81 11.39
CA VAL A 249 2.61 13.52 11.95
C VAL A 249 2.58 13.54 13.49
N ILE A 250 3.09 14.60 14.11
CA ILE A 250 3.05 14.77 15.58
C ILE A 250 1.60 14.77 16.08
N ILE A 251 0.69 15.49 15.42
CA ILE A 251 -0.74 15.50 15.78
C ILE A 251 -1.34 14.09 15.67
N ALA A 252 -1.01 13.33 14.61
CA ALA A 252 -1.49 11.96 14.46
C ALA A 252 -0.98 11.05 15.59
N LEU A 253 0.30 11.15 15.96
CA LEU A 253 0.90 10.41 17.08
C LEU A 253 0.22 10.74 18.42
N ILE A 254 0.01 12.02 18.69
CA ILE A 254 -0.67 12.49 19.93
C ILE A 254 -2.12 11.96 19.95
N ALA A 255 -2.84 12.06 18.84
CA ALA A 255 -4.20 11.56 18.74
C ALA A 255 -4.29 10.04 18.99
N ALA A 256 -3.36 9.26 18.41
CA ALA A 256 -3.28 7.83 18.64
C ALA A 256 -3.00 7.51 20.11
N PHE A 257 -2.02 8.17 20.72
CA PHE A 257 -1.67 7.97 22.13
C PHE A 257 -2.85 8.22 23.05
N PHE A 258 -3.51 9.37 22.95
CA PHE A 258 -4.65 9.69 23.82
C PHE A 258 -5.87 8.81 23.57
N ASN A 259 -6.10 8.40 22.32
CA ASN A 259 -7.18 7.45 22.03
C ASN A 259 -6.94 6.10 22.73
N GLU A 260 -5.72 5.57 22.70
CA GLU A 260 -5.40 4.31 23.38
C GLU A 260 -5.46 4.44 24.92
N GLN A 261 -4.97 5.54 25.50
CA GLN A 261 -5.12 5.81 26.94
C GLN A 261 -6.59 5.82 27.39
N LYS A 262 -7.46 6.44 26.60
CA LYS A 262 -8.91 6.45 26.88
C LYS A 262 -9.52 5.05 26.86
N ARG A 263 -9.10 4.20 25.92
CA ARG A 263 -9.57 2.80 25.81
C ARG A 263 -9.13 1.97 27.00
N VAL A 264 -7.86 2.07 27.41
CA VAL A 264 -7.32 1.38 28.60
C VAL A 264 -8.10 1.77 29.85
N ASN A 265 -8.37 3.06 30.06
CA ASN A 265 -9.11 3.54 31.24
C ASN A 265 -10.57 3.05 31.24
N GLN A 266 -11.21 2.94 30.07
CA GLN A 266 -12.57 2.37 29.95
C GLN A 266 -12.62 0.89 30.29
N THR A 267 -11.61 0.12 29.87
CA THR A 267 -11.54 -1.32 30.17
C THR A 267 -11.23 -1.58 31.66
N ALA A 268 -10.46 -0.70 32.31
CA ALA A 268 -10.12 -0.83 33.72
C ALA A 268 -11.29 -0.43 34.66
N SER A 269 -12.30 0.26 34.14
CA SER A 269 -13.49 0.70 34.88
C SER A 269 -14.74 -0.17 34.68
N SER A 270 -14.68 -1.14 33.76
CA SER A 270 -15.72 -2.16 33.50
C SER A 270 -15.38 -3.49 34.17
#